data_a6e56666b8d739dea1ffe139708ca7ec
#
_entry.id   a6e56666b8d739dea1ffe139708ca7ec
#
_cell.length_a   1.000
_cell.length_b   1.000
_cell.length_c   1.000
_cell.angle_alpha   90.00
_cell.angle_beta   90.00
_cell.angle_gamma   90.00
#
_symmetry.space_group_name_H-M   'P 1'
#
loop_
_entity.id
_entity.type
_entity.pdbx_description
1 polymer ?
#
loop_
_entity_poly.entity_id
_entity_poly.type
_entity_poly.pdbx_seq_one_letter_code
_entity_poly.pdbx_strand_id
1 'polypeptide(L)'
;KIYFSFREIIKIIISAFSKKFIVKAGKAEDFFRSAVTGGTLFNSLGFYYVGPIDGYNLDNLISVLQNAKNLNHDGPIMIHIKTKKGKGYEFAEKSLDRFHGVSKFNIKTGVQEKSKSNIPTYTKVFANTLIKHAEKDSKIIGITAAMPSGTGMDLFGEKFPKRMFDVGIAEQHAVTFAAGMATEGYKPYAAIYSTFLQRAYDQVVHDVAIQSLPVRFAIDRAGLVGADGPTHAGSFDVTYLSTLPNFIVMAPSDEAELVKMINTSVDINDKPSAFRFPRGTGIGVELPSIEEKIEIGKGKVISEGNNIAVINFGARLQECLLAKENLKKKGINPT
;
A
#
# COMPACT_ATOMS: atom_id res chain seq x y z
N LYS A 1 33.02 -26.08 12.12
CA LYS A 1 33.80 -27.02 13.01
C LYS A 1 34.69 -26.24 13.99
N ILE A 2 35.49 -25.27 13.57
CA ILE A 2 36.39 -24.48 14.44
C ILE A 2 35.64 -23.74 15.55
N TYR A 3 34.49 -23.15 15.26
CA TYR A 3 33.63 -22.47 16.24
C TYR A 3 33.11 -23.41 17.34
N PHE A 4 32.68 -24.61 16.98
CA PHE A 4 32.21 -25.60 17.96
C PHE A 4 33.30 -26.10 18.89
N SER A 5 34.52 -26.30 18.37
CA SER A 5 35.67 -26.70 19.20
C SER A 5 36.10 -25.58 20.18
N PHE A 6 36.04 -24.32 19.73
CA PHE A 6 36.35 -23.17 20.58
C PHE A 6 35.30 -22.98 21.69
N ARG A 7 34.03 -23.22 21.38
CA ARG A 7 32.90 -23.17 22.31
C ARG A 7 33.02 -24.21 23.45
N GLU A 8 33.42 -25.44 23.14
CA GLU A 8 33.62 -26.49 24.14
C GLU A 8 34.78 -26.17 25.08
N ILE A 9 35.87 -25.63 24.59
CA ILE A 9 37.01 -25.19 25.38
C ILE A 9 36.60 -24.04 26.33
N ILE A 10 35.86 -23.06 25.83
CA ILE A 10 35.36 -21.94 26.64
C ILE A 10 34.36 -22.43 27.72
N LYS A 11 33.49 -23.39 27.44
CA LYS A 11 32.59 -23.98 28.43
C LYS A 11 33.35 -24.67 29.56
N ILE A 12 34.42 -25.42 29.26
CA ILE A 12 35.26 -26.08 30.25
C ILE A 12 35.93 -25.04 31.16
N ILE A 13 36.45 -23.95 30.59
CA ILE A 13 37.07 -22.87 31.37
C ILE A 13 36.05 -22.15 32.25
N ILE A 14 34.84 -21.88 31.74
CA ILE A 14 33.76 -21.16 32.45
C ILE A 14 33.15 -22.03 33.54
N SER A 15 33.08 -23.37 33.39
CA SER A 15 32.54 -24.27 34.42
C SER A 15 33.34 -24.24 35.72
N ALA A 16 34.60 -23.75 35.73
CA ALA A 16 35.42 -23.53 36.91
C ALA A 16 35.10 -22.23 37.67
N PHE A 17 34.19 -21.38 37.18
CA PHE A 17 33.85 -20.08 37.78
C PHE A 17 32.44 -20.08 38.43
N SER A 18 32.19 -19.10 39.33
CA SER A 18 30.96 -19.00 40.05
C SER A 18 29.71 -18.85 39.14
N LYS A 19 28.52 -19.31 39.60
CA LYS A 19 27.22 -19.20 38.87
C LYS A 19 26.94 -17.80 38.29
N LYS A 20 27.35 -16.73 39.00
CA LYS A 20 27.22 -15.34 38.51
C LYS A 20 28.09 -15.04 37.30
N PHE A 21 29.24 -15.65 37.17
CA PHE A 21 30.16 -15.47 36.02
C PHE A 21 29.65 -16.23 34.80
N ILE A 22 29.07 -17.44 35.02
CA ILE A 22 28.47 -18.26 33.96
C ILE A 22 27.29 -17.52 33.32
N VAL A 23 26.44 -16.86 34.11
CA VAL A 23 25.29 -16.05 33.60
C VAL A 23 25.77 -14.84 32.81
N LYS A 24 26.83 -14.14 33.27
CA LYS A 24 27.41 -13.01 32.53
C LYS A 24 28.08 -13.44 31.22
N ALA A 25 28.80 -14.57 31.22
CA ALA A 25 29.42 -15.12 30.03
C ALA A 25 28.38 -15.60 29.00
N GLY A 26 27.27 -16.20 29.45
CA GLY A 26 26.13 -16.56 28.59
C GLY A 26 25.50 -15.33 27.92
N LYS A 27 25.27 -14.25 28.66
CA LYS A 27 24.78 -12.99 28.11
C LYS A 27 25.74 -12.36 27.08
N ALA A 28 27.05 -12.45 27.31
CA ALA A 28 28.07 -11.97 26.35
C ALA A 28 28.07 -12.84 25.08
N GLU A 29 27.99 -14.17 25.20
CA GLU A 29 27.86 -15.08 24.04
C GLU A 29 26.60 -14.77 23.24
N ASP A 30 25.46 -14.58 23.89
CA ASP A 30 24.19 -14.24 23.24
C ASP A 30 24.27 -12.86 22.54
N PHE A 31 24.91 -11.89 23.16
CA PHE A 31 25.15 -10.59 22.55
C PHE A 31 26.04 -10.69 21.30
N PHE A 32 27.18 -11.40 21.39
CA PHE A 32 28.05 -11.61 20.23
C PHE A 32 27.36 -12.39 19.12
N ARG A 33 26.65 -13.45 19.46
CA ARG A 33 25.87 -14.22 18.49
C ARG A 33 24.82 -13.34 17.81
N SER A 34 24.06 -12.58 18.58
CA SER A 34 23.02 -11.69 18.09
C SER A 34 23.58 -10.56 17.22
N ALA A 35 24.73 -10.00 17.58
CA ALA A 35 25.40 -8.98 16.77
C ALA A 35 25.82 -9.51 15.39
N VAL A 36 26.29 -10.77 15.33
CA VAL A 36 26.69 -11.42 14.07
C VAL A 36 25.48 -11.90 13.26
N THR A 37 24.39 -12.36 13.92
CA THR A 37 23.22 -12.95 13.26
C THR A 37 22.06 -11.98 13.06
N GLY A 38 22.14 -10.75 13.61
CA GLY A 38 21.08 -9.72 13.49
C GLY A 38 19.89 -9.90 14.44
N GLY A 39 20.00 -10.76 15.46
CA GLY A 39 18.93 -11.05 16.42
C GLY A 39 18.83 -10.11 17.62
N THR A 40 19.75 -9.14 17.76
CA THR A 40 19.87 -8.28 18.96
C THR A 40 18.59 -7.53 19.32
N LEU A 41 17.90 -6.97 18.36
CA LEU A 41 16.64 -6.25 18.59
C LEU A 41 15.58 -7.17 19.20
N PHE A 42 15.37 -8.35 18.64
CA PHE A 42 14.38 -9.30 19.12
C PHE A 42 14.71 -9.84 20.52
N ASN A 43 15.99 -10.11 20.78
CA ASN A 43 16.43 -10.52 22.13
C ASN A 43 16.18 -9.40 23.17
N SER A 44 16.43 -8.14 22.80
CA SER A 44 16.14 -6.97 23.65
C SER A 44 14.66 -6.79 23.94
N LEU A 45 13.78 -7.22 23.02
CA LEU A 45 12.33 -7.25 23.18
C LEU A 45 11.81 -8.49 23.95
N GLY A 46 12.71 -9.35 24.45
CA GLY A 46 12.35 -10.53 25.23
C GLY A 46 12.05 -11.77 24.40
N PHE A 47 12.33 -11.78 23.10
CA PHE A 47 12.20 -13.00 22.29
C PHE A 47 13.40 -13.91 22.45
N TYR A 48 13.17 -15.23 22.50
CA TYR A 48 14.22 -16.21 22.23
C TYR A 48 14.44 -16.33 20.72
N TYR A 49 15.52 -15.74 20.22
CA TYR A 49 15.79 -15.69 18.78
C TYR A 49 16.53 -16.92 18.29
N VAL A 50 15.97 -17.59 17.28
CA VAL A 50 16.56 -18.75 16.58
C VAL A 50 16.71 -18.42 15.11
N GLY A 51 17.95 -18.39 14.62
CA GLY A 51 18.18 -18.12 13.19
C GLY A 51 19.42 -17.26 12.92
N PRO A 52 19.61 -16.82 11.66
CA PRO A 52 18.80 -17.15 10.48
C PRO A 52 18.98 -18.61 10.02
N ILE A 53 17.87 -19.25 9.60
CA ILE A 53 17.84 -20.63 9.12
C ILE A 53 17.59 -20.61 7.61
N ASP A 54 18.29 -21.44 6.85
CA ASP A 54 17.99 -21.62 5.43
C ASP A 54 16.64 -22.35 5.26
N GLY A 55 15.62 -21.62 4.77
CA GLY A 55 14.28 -22.15 4.57
C GLY A 55 14.14 -23.19 3.43
N TYR A 56 15.21 -23.41 2.67
CA TYR A 56 15.24 -24.47 1.64
C TYR A 56 15.85 -25.77 2.13
N ASN A 57 16.52 -25.76 3.28
CA ASN A 57 16.97 -26.97 3.95
C ASN A 57 15.89 -27.48 4.91
N LEU A 58 14.96 -28.28 4.38
CA LEU A 58 13.81 -28.74 5.12
C LEU A 58 14.17 -29.63 6.32
N ASP A 59 15.20 -30.46 6.21
CA ASP A 59 15.64 -31.33 7.30
C ASP A 59 16.11 -30.53 8.49
N ASN A 60 16.91 -29.50 8.24
CA ASN A 60 17.35 -28.58 9.29
C ASN A 60 16.17 -27.77 9.87
N LEU A 61 15.30 -27.26 9.02
CA LEU A 61 14.13 -26.50 9.45
C LEU A 61 13.19 -27.33 10.34
N ILE A 62 12.90 -28.57 9.94
CA ILE A 62 12.06 -29.51 10.73
C ILE A 62 12.71 -29.78 12.08
N SER A 63 14.02 -30.05 12.11
CA SER A 63 14.77 -30.28 13.35
C SER A 63 14.72 -29.09 14.29
N VAL A 64 14.86 -27.86 13.74
CA VAL A 64 14.76 -26.61 14.54
C VAL A 64 13.35 -26.41 15.08
N LEU A 65 12.31 -26.64 14.27
CA LEU A 65 10.91 -26.54 14.72
C LEU A 65 10.58 -27.53 15.83
N GLN A 66 11.06 -28.80 15.71
CA GLN A 66 10.91 -29.81 16.77
C GLN A 66 11.61 -29.40 18.06
N ASN A 67 12.83 -28.88 17.96
CA ASN A 67 13.58 -28.40 19.13
C ASN A 67 12.89 -27.20 19.77
N ALA A 68 12.39 -26.26 18.98
CA ALA A 68 11.67 -25.09 19.48
C ALA A 68 10.36 -25.48 20.19
N LYS A 69 9.63 -26.48 19.67
CA LYS A 69 8.42 -27.03 20.31
C LYS A 69 8.70 -27.60 21.71
N ASN A 70 9.86 -28.21 21.89
CA ASN A 70 10.27 -28.89 23.13
C ASN A 70 11.08 -27.96 24.06
N LEU A 71 11.35 -26.72 23.63
CA LEU A 71 12.12 -25.77 24.43
C LEU A 71 11.27 -25.23 25.59
N ASN A 72 11.74 -25.45 26.79
CA ASN A 72 11.14 -24.81 27.97
C ASN A 72 11.69 -23.38 28.10
N HIS A 73 10.89 -22.40 27.68
CA HIS A 73 11.27 -20.98 27.66
C HIS A 73 10.05 -20.13 28.07
N ASP A 74 10.25 -19.20 28.99
CA ASP A 74 9.17 -18.38 29.57
C ASP A 74 8.72 -17.21 28.68
N GLY A 75 9.25 -17.06 27.49
CA GLY A 75 8.93 -15.98 26.57
C GLY A 75 8.61 -16.46 25.15
N PRO A 76 8.25 -15.54 24.24
CA PRO A 76 8.00 -15.87 22.85
C PRO A 76 9.28 -16.31 22.12
N ILE A 77 9.13 -17.27 21.20
CA ILE A 77 10.22 -17.77 20.37
C ILE A 77 10.09 -17.16 18.97
N MET A 78 11.14 -16.48 18.51
CA MET A 78 11.26 -15.94 17.14
C MET A 78 12.11 -16.90 16.30
N ILE A 79 11.49 -17.54 15.32
CA ILE A 79 12.20 -18.40 14.35
C ILE A 79 12.40 -17.62 13.05
N HIS A 80 13.63 -17.21 12.79
CA HIS A 80 13.97 -16.44 11.59
C HIS A 80 14.37 -17.39 10.46
N ILE A 81 13.46 -17.55 9.48
CA ILE A 81 13.68 -18.36 8.30
C ILE A 81 14.04 -17.45 7.14
N LYS A 82 15.20 -17.70 6.52
CA LYS A 82 15.67 -16.94 5.35
C LYS A 82 15.29 -17.67 4.08
N THR A 83 14.51 -17.00 3.23
CA THR A 83 14.10 -17.49 1.91
C THR A 83 14.39 -16.44 0.84
N LYS A 84 14.32 -16.84 -0.41
CA LYS A 84 14.42 -15.96 -1.58
C LYS A 84 13.16 -16.15 -2.42
N LYS A 85 12.39 -15.08 -2.60
CA LYS A 85 11.15 -15.13 -3.37
C LYS A 85 11.43 -15.58 -4.81
N GLY A 86 10.56 -16.44 -5.34
CA GLY A 86 10.68 -16.96 -6.70
C GLY A 86 11.74 -18.01 -6.90
N LYS A 87 12.50 -18.42 -5.87
CA LYS A 87 13.57 -19.42 -5.99
C LYS A 87 13.02 -20.76 -6.48
N GLY A 88 13.74 -21.35 -7.43
CA GLY A 88 13.39 -22.61 -8.06
C GLY A 88 12.58 -22.45 -9.36
N TYR A 89 12.20 -21.21 -9.71
CA TYR A 89 11.57 -20.91 -10.99
C TYR A 89 12.32 -19.78 -11.71
N GLU A 90 13.05 -20.13 -12.76
CA GLU A 90 14.04 -19.25 -13.42
C GLU A 90 13.42 -17.91 -13.89
N PHE A 91 12.21 -17.92 -14.44
CA PHE A 91 11.53 -16.72 -14.89
C PHE A 91 11.18 -15.78 -13.73
N ALA A 92 10.78 -16.33 -12.58
CA ALA A 92 10.55 -15.53 -11.38
C ALA A 92 11.85 -14.99 -10.80
N GLU A 93 12.92 -15.77 -10.80
CA GLU A 93 14.23 -15.33 -10.30
C GLU A 93 14.82 -14.17 -11.10
N LYS A 94 14.53 -14.10 -12.40
CA LYS A 94 14.97 -13.04 -13.32
C LYS A 94 14.04 -11.82 -13.30
N SER A 95 12.80 -11.94 -12.85
CA SER A 95 11.83 -10.84 -12.80
C SER A 95 12.13 -9.89 -11.63
N LEU A 96 11.92 -8.59 -11.82
CA LEU A 96 12.10 -7.58 -10.79
C LEU A 96 11.15 -7.79 -9.60
N ASP A 97 9.89 -8.12 -9.87
CA ASP A 97 8.84 -8.38 -8.88
C ASP A 97 8.91 -9.81 -8.31
N ARG A 98 9.81 -10.66 -8.82
CA ARG A 98 9.94 -12.08 -8.42
C ARG A 98 8.63 -12.85 -8.49
N PHE A 99 7.76 -12.49 -9.41
CA PHE A 99 6.40 -13.01 -9.54
C PHE A 99 5.57 -12.83 -8.25
N HIS A 100 5.72 -11.68 -7.62
CA HIS A 100 4.88 -11.30 -6.49
C HIS A 100 3.50 -10.82 -6.97
N GLY A 101 2.45 -11.59 -6.69
CA GLY A 101 1.08 -11.21 -7.08
C GLY A 101 0.82 -11.25 -8.58
N VAL A 102 1.32 -12.28 -9.26
CA VAL A 102 1.21 -12.43 -10.72
C VAL A 102 -0.17 -12.89 -11.19
N SER A 103 -0.53 -12.52 -12.41
CA SER A 103 -1.65 -13.11 -13.16
C SER A 103 -1.35 -14.55 -13.57
N LYS A 104 -2.33 -15.23 -14.17
CA LYS A 104 -2.08 -16.54 -14.80
C LYS A 104 -0.93 -16.43 -15.80
N PHE A 105 -0.05 -17.41 -15.81
CA PHE A 105 1.12 -17.44 -16.69
C PHE A 105 1.37 -18.83 -17.24
N ASN A 106 2.05 -18.90 -18.36
CA ASN A 106 2.52 -20.14 -18.96
C ASN A 106 3.78 -20.63 -18.22
N ILE A 107 3.71 -21.79 -17.57
CA ILE A 107 4.80 -22.33 -16.76
C ILE A 107 6.09 -22.56 -17.59
N LYS A 108 5.97 -22.95 -18.87
CA LYS A 108 7.14 -23.24 -19.73
C LYS A 108 7.85 -22.00 -20.22
N THR A 109 7.14 -20.86 -20.38
CA THR A 109 7.68 -19.65 -20.97
C THR A 109 7.77 -18.47 -19.97
N GLY A 110 7.14 -18.59 -18.82
CA GLY A 110 7.02 -17.50 -17.85
C GLY A 110 6.12 -16.32 -18.30
N VAL A 111 5.52 -16.41 -19.49
CA VAL A 111 4.72 -15.33 -20.05
C VAL A 111 3.39 -15.22 -19.29
N GLN A 112 3.15 -14.04 -18.72
CA GLN A 112 1.91 -13.74 -18.01
C GLN A 112 0.79 -13.37 -18.99
N GLU A 113 -0.43 -13.82 -18.68
CA GLU A 113 -1.62 -13.41 -19.43
C GLU A 113 -1.90 -11.92 -19.18
N LYS A 114 -1.81 -11.13 -20.25
CA LYS A 114 -2.20 -9.71 -20.21
C LYS A 114 -3.70 -9.61 -20.39
N SER A 115 -4.34 -8.68 -19.67
CA SER A 115 -5.72 -8.30 -19.95
C SER A 115 -5.88 -7.90 -21.42
N LYS A 116 -6.89 -8.45 -22.08
CA LYS A 116 -7.20 -8.13 -23.49
C LYS A 116 -8.00 -6.81 -23.62
N SER A 117 -8.29 -6.13 -22.52
CA SER A 117 -9.05 -4.88 -22.55
C SER A 117 -8.21 -3.75 -23.10
N ASN A 118 -8.73 -3.05 -24.11
CA ASN A 118 -8.17 -1.79 -24.61
C ASN A 118 -8.52 -0.59 -23.68
N ILE A 119 -9.44 -0.80 -22.74
CA ILE A 119 -9.85 0.24 -21.79
C ILE A 119 -8.80 0.30 -20.65
N PRO A 120 -8.27 1.50 -20.35
CA PRO A 120 -7.27 1.65 -19.30
C PRO A 120 -7.87 1.37 -17.92
N THR A 121 -7.04 0.89 -16.99
CA THR A 121 -7.40 0.82 -15.57
C THR A 121 -7.44 2.22 -14.96
N TYR A 122 -8.25 2.40 -13.91
CA TYR A 122 -8.28 3.66 -13.15
C TYR A 122 -6.88 4.07 -12.65
N THR A 123 -6.10 3.12 -12.17
CA THR A 123 -4.69 3.33 -11.77
C THR A 123 -3.85 3.92 -12.90
N LYS A 124 -3.98 3.41 -14.14
CA LYS A 124 -3.27 3.96 -15.31
C LYS A 124 -3.77 5.34 -15.70
N VAL A 125 -5.09 5.57 -15.62
CA VAL A 125 -5.67 6.90 -15.89
C VAL A 125 -5.12 7.92 -14.89
N PHE A 126 -5.09 7.57 -13.60
CA PHE A 126 -4.47 8.40 -12.57
C PHE A 126 -3.00 8.71 -12.87
N ALA A 127 -2.17 7.68 -13.04
CA ALA A 127 -0.74 7.85 -13.27
C ALA A 127 -0.46 8.71 -14.51
N ASN A 128 -1.11 8.43 -15.64
CA ASN A 128 -0.90 9.16 -16.89
C ASN A 128 -1.36 10.62 -16.80
N THR A 129 -2.46 10.88 -16.09
CA THR A 129 -2.96 12.26 -15.88
C THR A 129 -2.00 13.04 -14.99
N LEU A 130 -1.55 12.42 -13.89
CA LEU A 130 -0.58 13.04 -12.98
C LEU A 130 0.74 13.34 -13.67
N ILE A 131 1.23 12.44 -14.54
CA ILE A 131 2.44 12.63 -15.34
C ILE A 131 2.30 13.86 -16.25
N LYS A 132 1.18 14.02 -16.94
CA LYS A 132 0.93 15.19 -17.81
C LYS A 132 0.97 16.51 -17.04
N HIS A 133 0.43 16.54 -15.82
CA HIS A 133 0.53 17.71 -14.95
C HIS A 133 1.96 17.94 -14.44
N ALA A 134 2.66 16.87 -14.07
CA ALA A 134 4.04 16.94 -13.58
C ALA A 134 5.06 17.35 -14.66
N GLU A 135 4.74 17.19 -15.93
CA GLU A 135 5.50 17.75 -17.05
C GLU A 135 5.44 19.28 -17.09
N LYS A 136 4.29 19.85 -16.66
CA LYS A 136 4.07 21.30 -16.62
C LYS A 136 4.42 21.93 -15.27
N ASP A 137 4.38 21.17 -14.17
CA ASP A 137 4.61 21.66 -12.81
C ASP A 137 5.63 20.77 -12.07
N SER A 138 6.81 21.32 -11.87
CA SER A 138 7.91 20.62 -11.17
C SER A 138 7.68 20.42 -9.68
N LYS A 139 6.69 21.09 -9.09
CA LYS A 139 6.33 20.96 -7.67
C LYS A 139 5.51 19.71 -7.36
N ILE A 140 4.99 19.01 -8.37
CA ILE A 140 4.23 17.78 -8.20
C ILE A 140 5.15 16.64 -7.80
N ILE A 141 4.85 16.01 -6.65
CA ILE A 141 5.61 14.93 -6.03
C ILE A 141 4.69 13.74 -5.85
N GLY A 142 5.16 12.54 -6.22
CA GLY A 142 4.47 11.27 -5.98
C GLY A 142 5.03 10.56 -4.75
N ILE A 143 4.17 10.10 -3.85
CA ILE A 143 4.55 9.35 -2.65
C ILE A 143 3.68 8.10 -2.58
N THR A 144 4.29 6.96 -2.28
CA THR A 144 3.57 5.70 -2.03
C THR A 144 4.18 4.93 -0.87
N ALA A 145 3.46 3.94 -0.34
CA ALA A 145 3.90 3.11 0.78
C ALA A 145 3.98 1.64 0.35
N ALA A 146 5.10 1.24 -0.26
CA ALA A 146 5.39 -0.10 -0.78
C ALA A 146 4.42 -0.61 -1.87
N MET A 147 3.75 0.30 -2.59
CA MET A 147 2.75 -0.08 -3.60
C MET A 147 2.96 0.66 -4.94
N PRO A 148 4.18 0.80 -5.47
CA PRO A 148 4.41 1.63 -6.65
C PRO A 148 3.59 1.16 -7.86
N SER A 149 3.64 -0.12 -8.24
CA SER A 149 2.89 -0.65 -9.39
C SER A 149 1.37 -0.68 -9.15
N GLY A 150 0.96 -0.91 -7.90
CA GLY A 150 -0.45 -0.96 -7.55
C GLY A 150 -1.16 0.39 -7.55
N THR A 151 -0.41 1.47 -7.38
CA THR A 151 -0.90 2.86 -7.40
C THR A 151 -0.51 3.63 -8.67
N GLY A 152 0.25 2.99 -9.60
CA GLY A 152 0.76 3.65 -10.80
C GLY A 152 1.94 4.59 -10.56
N MET A 153 2.49 4.58 -9.33
CA MET A 153 3.67 5.39 -8.99
C MET A 153 4.96 4.86 -9.62
N ASP A 154 5.01 3.60 -10.06
CA ASP A 154 6.06 3.06 -10.91
C ASP A 154 6.18 3.84 -12.22
N LEU A 155 5.06 4.07 -12.94
CA LEU A 155 5.01 4.85 -14.18
C LEU A 155 5.44 6.30 -13.94
N PHE A 156 4.99 6.89 -12.84
CA PHE A 156 5.42 8.23 -12.46
C PHE A 156 6.92 8.28 -12.14
N GLY A 157 7.43 7.29 -11.41
CA GLY A 157 8.84 7.18 -11.03
C GLY A 157 9.78 6.92 -12.22
N GLU A 158 9.35 6.16 -13.24
CA GLU A 158 10.09 6.00 -14.49
C GLU A 158 10.33 7.34 -15.19
N LYS A 159 9.32 8.23 -15.18
CA LYS A 159 9.41 9.54 -15.80
C LYS A 159 10.13 10.57 -14.92
N PHE A 160 9.88 10.52 -13.60
CA PHE A 160 10.35 11.49 -12.62
C PHE A 160 11.02 10.84 -11.41
N PRO A 161 12.16 10.15 -11.57
CA PRO A 161 12.78 9.34 -10.50
C PRO A 161 13.18 10.15 -9.26
N LYS A 162 13.43 11.46 -9.39
CA LYS A 162 13.77 12.35 -8.26
C LYS A 162 12.54 12.95 -7.57
N ARG A 163 11.34 12.68 -8.06
CA ARG A 163 10.07 13.22 -7.54
C ARG A 163 9.10 12.12 -7.13
N MET A 164 9.54 10.86 -7.14
CA MET A 164 8.78 9.72 -6.63
C MET A 164 9.49 9.13 -5.42
N PHE A 165 8.73 8.94 -4.33
CA PHE A 165 9.22 8.40 -3.08
C PHE A 165 8.38 7.20 -2.65
N ASP A 166 9.04 6.06 -2.48
CA ASP A 166 8.45 4.89 -1.83
C ASP A 166 9.00 4.81 -0.41
N VAL A 167 8.13 5.01 0.57
CA VAL A 167 8.51 5.02 1.99
C VAL A 167 8.51 3.64 2.64
N GLY A 168 8.29 2.58 1.86
CA GLY A 168 8.08 1.24 2.38
C GLY A 168 6.70 1.08 3.04
N ILE A 169 6.50 0.03 3.84
CA ILE A 169 5.22 -0.20 4.54
C ILE A 169 5.13 0.74 5.76
N ALA A 170 4.98 2.03 5.49
CA ALA A 170 4.98 3.08 6.50
C ALA A 170 4.03 4.22 6.10
N GLU A 171 2.73 3.95 6.07
CA GLU A 171 1.69 4.88 5.65
C GLU A 171 1.66 6.16 6.51
N GLN A 172 1.93 6.04 7.82
CA GLN A 172 2.05 7.20 8.71
C GLN A 172 3.16 8.13 8.24
N HIS A 173 4.33 7.56 7.93
CA HIS A 173 5.45 8.34 7.40
C HIS A 173 5.11 8.98 6.05
N ALA A 174 4.42 8.27 5.16
CA ALA A 174 3.98 8.81 3.87
C ALA A 174 3.16 10.10 4.05
N VAL A 175 2.22 10.11 4.98
CA VAL A 175 1.33 11.25 5.23
C VAL A 175 2.09 12.41 5.88
N THR A 176 2.87 12.17 6.94
CA THR A 176 3.68 13.21 7.60
C THR A 176 4.71 13.81 6.63
N PHE A 177 5.35 12.96 5.79
CA PHE A 177 6.29 13.42 4.78
C PHE A 177 5.61 14.29 3.70
N ALA A 178 4.41 13.90 3.25
CA ALA A 178 3.59 14.69 2.34
C ALA A 178 3.22 16.05 2.97
N ALA A 179 2.82 16.06 4.25
CA ALA A 179 2.52 17.28 4.98
C ALA A 179 3.73 18.23 5.01
N GLY A 180 4.90 17.73 5.38
CA GLY A 180 6.14 18.53 5.37
C GLY A 180 6.50 19.08 4.00
N MET A 181 6.29 18.32 2.92
CA MET A 181 6.49 18.84 1.56
C MET A 181 5.48 19.92 1.19
N ALA A 182 4.24 19.80 1.65
CA ALA A 182 3.20 20.81 1.38
C ALA A 182 3.52 22.15 2.06
N THR A 183 4.16 22.17 3.23
CA THR A 183 4.59 23.41 3.90
C THR A 183 5.64 24.17 3.10
N GLU A 184 6.44 23.48 2.29
CA GLU A 184 7.45 24.08 1.41
C GLU A 184 6.90 24.41 0.00
N GLY A 185 5.58 24.36 -0.16
CA GLY A 185 4.89 24.72 -1.40
C GLY A 185 5.01 23.69 -2.51
N TYR A 186 5.42 22.46 -2.21
CA TYR A 186 5.27 21.31 -3.12
C TYR A 186 3.81 20.86 -3.19
N LYS A 187 3.50 20.10 -4.22
CA LYS A 187 2.18 19.50 -4.47
C LYS A 187 2.27 17.98 -4.32
N PRO A 188 2.31 17.45 -3.07
CA PRO A 188 2.43 16.02 -2.84
C PRO A 188 1.14 15.28 -3.16
N TYR A 189 1.26 14.17 -3.87
CA TYR A 189 0.23 13.18 -4.10
C TYR A 189 0.58 11.91 -3.33
N ALA A 190 -0.13 11.67 -2.23
CA ALA A 190 -0.01 10.45 -1.44
C ALA A 190 -0.91 9.37 -2.06
N ALA A 191 -0.30 8.49 -2.86
CA ALA A 191 -0.99 7.41 -3.56
C ALA A 191 -0.95 6.14 -2.72
N ILE A 192 -2.06 5.83 -2.04
CA ILE A 192 -2.18 4.77 -1.05
C ILE A 192 -3.52 4.06 -1.25
N TYR A 193 -3.57 2.73 -1.00
CA TYR A 193 -4.84 2.00 -1.03
C TYR A 193 -5.76 2.44 0.12
N SER A 194 -7.05 2.51 -0.16
CA SER A 194 -8.07 2.92 0.81
C SER A 194 -7.93 2.20 2.16
N THR A 195 -7.82 0.87 2.13
CA THR A 195 -7.68 0.07 3.37
C THR A 195 -6.41 0.36 4.15
N PHE A 196 -5.30 0.69 3.48
CA PHE A 196 -4.01 0.93 4.14
C PHE A 196 -3.87 2.36 4.65
N LEU A 197 -4.57 3.32 4.06
CA LEU A 197 -4.60 4.70 4.57
C LEU A 197 -5.19 4.80 5.99
N GLN A 198 -6.01 3.83 6.41
CA GLN A 198 -6.51 3.75 7.80
C GLN A 198 -5.40 3.76 8.85
N ARG A 199 -4.23 3.16 8.53
CA ARG A 199 -3.07 3.15 9.44
C ARG A 199 -2.51 4.55 9.71
N ALA A 200 -2.71 5.47 8.80
CA ALA A 200 -2.22 6.85 8.89
C ALA A 200 -3.32 7.87 9.24
N TYR A 201 -4.46 7.43 9.77
CA TYR A 201 -5.58 8.32 10.05
C TYR A 201 -5.21 9.44 11.02
N ASP A 202 -4.45 9.13 12.06
CA ASP A 202 -3.98 10.12 13.02
C ASP A 202 -3.13 11.22 12.34
N GLN A 203 -2.22 10.86 11.44
CA GLN A 203 -1.40 11.79 10.66
C GLN A 203 -2.25 12.60 9.67
N VAL A 204 -3.28 11.99 9.07
CA VAL A 204 -4.24 12.74 8.23
C VAL A 204 -4.95 13.81 9.05
N VAL A 205 -5.33 13.53 10.29
CA VAL A 205 -5.97 14.49 11.20
C VAL A 205 -4.99 15.58 11.62
N HIS A 206 -3.90 15.22 12.31
CA HIS A 206 -3.02 16.16 12.98
C HIS A 206 -2.03 16.87 12.05
N ASP A 207 -1.42 16.10 11.13
CA ASP A 207 -0.35 16.68 10.30
C ASP A 207 -0.92 17.38 9.06
N VAL A 208 -2.15 17.05 8.64
CA VAL A 208 -2.73 17.56 7.40
C VAL A 208 -3.99 18.37 7.62
N ALA A 209 -5.09 17.77 8.14
CA ALA A 209 -6.41 18.40 8.14
C ALA A 209 -6.50 19.59 9.08
N ILE A 210 -6.05 19.47 10.33
CA ILE A 210 -6.07 20.54 11.32
C ILE A 210 -5.25 21.75 10.84
N GLN A 211 -4.15 21.50 10.12
CA GLN A 211 -3.29 22.53 9.58
C GLN A 211 -3.73 23.04 8.21
N SER A 212 -4.80 22.48 7.64
CA SER A 212 -5.29 22.78 6.28
C SER A 212 -4.20 22.66 5.19
N LEU A 213 -3.26 21.73 5.33
CA LEU A 213 -2.18 21.55 4.36
C LEU A 213 -2.68 20.91 3.06
N PRO A 214 -2.27 21.42 1.89
CA PRO A 214 -2.76 20.96 0.59
C PRO A 214 -2.12 19.64 0.13
N VAL A 215 -2.25 18.60 0.92
CA VAL A 215 -1.90 17.22 0.54
C VAL A 215 -3.02 16.65 -0.32
N ARG A 216 -2.66 15.97 -1.41
CA ARG A 216 -3.60 15.30 -2.31
C ARG A 216 -3.51 13.80 -2.10
N PHE A 217 -4.59 13.20 -1.64
CA PHE A 217 -4.69 11.76 -1.43
C PHE A 217 -5.29 11.10 -2.67
N ALA A 218 -4.48 10.33 -3.39
CA ALA A 218 -4.93 9.48 -4.48
C ALA A 218 -5.23 8.09 -3.90
N ILE A 219 -6.51 7.83 -3.63
CA ILE A 219 -6.95 6.63 -2.91
C ILE A 219 -7.36 5.57 -3.91
N ASP A 220 -6.46 4.63 -4.16
CA ASP A 220 -6.73 3.46 -5.02
C ASP A 220 -7.43 2.34 -4.22
N ARG A 221 -8.06 1.39 -4.88
CA ARG A 221 -8.80 0.27 -4.27
C ARG A 221 -9.94 0.73 -3.37
N ALA A 222 -10.63 1.80 -3.75
CA ALA A 222 -11.83 2.23 -3.03
C ALA A 222 -13.01 1.28 -3.28
N GLY A 223 -13.75 0.94 -2.23
CA GLY A 223 -14.86 0.00 -2.27
C GLY A 223 -14.42 -1.48 -2.25
N LEU A 224 -15.25 -2.35 -2.79
CA LEU A 224 -14.98 -3.78 -2.89
C LEU A 224 -14.00 -4.06 -4.02
N VAL A 225 -13.01 -4.90 -3.76
CA VAL A 225 -11.83 -5.09 -4.63
C VAL A 225 -11.73 -6.49 -5.28
N GLY A 226 -12.73 -7.34 -5.08
CA GLY A 226 -12.80 -8.66 -5.71
C GLY A 226 -11.63 -9.56 -5.32
N ALA A 227 -10.77 -9.87 -6.29
CA ALA A 227 -9.68 -10.83 -6.14
C ALA A 227 -8.63 -10.47 -5.07
N ASP A 228 -8.51 -9.21 -4.67
CA ASP A 228 -7.58 -8.80 -3.59
C ASP A 228 -8.09 -9.23 -2.20
N GLY A 229 -9.38 -9.58 -2.09
CA GLY A 229 -9.98 -10.15 -0.88
C GLY A 229 -10.38 -9.11 0.18
N PRO A 230 -10.91 -9.59 1.32
CA PRO A 230 -11.52 -8.72 2.32
C PRO A 230 -10.53 -7.77 3.01
N THR A 231 -9.27 -8.14 3.10
CA THR A 231 -8.22 -7.31 3.72
C THR A 231 -7.88 -6.07 2.91
N HIS A 232 -8.29 -6.02 1.64
CA HIS A 232 -8.07 -4.90 0.72
C HIS A 232 -9.33 -4.09 0.45
N ALA A 233 -10.47 -4.42 1.06
CA ALA A 233 -11.72 -3.69 0.88
C ALA A 233 -11.61 -2.26 1.43
N GLY A 234 -11.85 -1.27 0.56
CA GLY A 234 -11.75 0.16 0.87
C GLY A 234 -13.10 0.75 1.23
N SER A 235 -13.65 0.40 2.41
CA SER A 235 -15.01 0.72 2.78
C SER A 235 -15.15 1.93 3.71
N PHE A 236 -14.08 2.42 4.33
CA PHE A 236 -14.16 3.37 5.44
C PHE A 236 -13.60 4.77 5.14
N ASP A 237 -12.86 4.93 4.05
CA ASP A 237 -12.18 6.18 3.68
C ASP A 237 -13.14 7.38 3.59
N VAL A 238 -14.30 7.22 2.97
CA VAL A 238 -15.29 8.30 2.90
C VAL A 238 -15.71 8.75 4.29
N THR A 239 -16.02 7.79 5.18
CA THR A 239 -16.52 8.10 6.53
C THR A 239 -15.50 8.90 7.32
N TYR A 240 -14.25 8.43 7.43
CA TYR A 240 -13.27 9.09 8.28
C TYR A 240 -12.69 10.37 7.66
N LEU A 241 -12.62 10.50 6.33
CA LEU A 241 -12.16 11.72 5.69
C LEU A 241 -13.21 12.83 5.67
N SER A 242 -14.49 12.49 5.45
CA SER A 242 -15.56 13.48 5.39
C SER A 242 -15.91 14.10 6.75
N THR A 243 -15.46 13.52 7.85
CA THR A 243 -15.62 14.12 9.19
C THR A 243 -14.58 15.21 9.49
N LEU A 244 -13.51 15.30 8.68
CA LEU A 244 -12.42 16.24 8.93
C LEU A 244 -12.74 17.64 8.38
N PRO A 245 -12.32 18.70 9.09
CA PRO A 245 -12.56 20.07 8.65
C PRO A 245 -11.79 20.40 7.37
N ASN A 246 -12.41 21.17 6.49
CA ASN A 246 -11.83 21.66 5.24
C ASN A 246 -11.38 20.58 4.25
N PHE A 247 -11.72 19.33 4.46
CA PHE A 247 -11.30 18.22 3.62
C PHE A 247 -12.24 18.05 2.42
N ILE A 248 -11.70 18.06 1.21
CA ILE A 248 -12.44 17.80 -0.02
C ILE A 248 -12.35 16.31 -0.35
N VAL A 249 -13.50 15.62 -0.39
CA VAL A 249 -13.57 14.19 -0.74
C VAL A 249 -14.33 14.02 -2.05
N MET A 250 -13.67 13.44 -3.06
CA MET A 250 -14.21 13.26 -4.41
C MET A 250 -14.23 11.77 -4.78
N ALA A 251 -15.26 11.34 -5.51
CA ALA A 251 -15.38 9.97 -5.99
C ALA A 251 -15.92 9.96 -7.42
N PRO A 252 -15.09 9.63 -8.42
CA PRO A 252 -15.48 9.64 -9.82
C PRO A 252 -16.46 8.52 -10.15
N SER A 253 -17.43 8.82 -11.00
CA SER A 253 -18.37 7.85 -11.55
C SER A 253 -17.75 6.99 -12.67
N ASP A 254 -16.74 7.53 -13.35
CA ASP A 254 -16.01 6.91 -14.45
C ASP A 254 -14.58 7.46 -14.55
N GLU A 255 -13.81 6.94 -15.51
CA GLU A 255 -12.43 7.35 -15.75
C GLU A 255 -12.29 8.78 -16.28
N ALA A 256 -13.28 9.31 -16.99
CA ALA A 256 -13.26 10.69 -17.46
C ALA A 256 -13.45 11.67 -16.30
N GLU A 257 -14.34 11.36 -15.38
CA GLU A 257 -14.53 12.16 -14.17
C GLU A 257 -13.32 12.10 -13.25
N LEU A 258 -12.61 10.95 -13.19
CA LEU A 258 -11.34 10.84 -12.47
C LEU A 258 -10.30 11.83 -13.03
N VAL A 259 -10.16 11.93 -14.35
CA VAL A 259 -9.25 12.92 -14.97
C VAL A 259 -9.62 14.34 -14.52
N LYS A 260 -10.89 14.71 -14.55
CA LYS A 260 -11.36 16.05 -14.12
C LYS A 260 -11.10 16.31 -12.63
N MET A 261 -11.25 15.30 -11.77
CA MET A 261 -10.94 15.40 -10.34
C MET A 261 -9.43 15.60 -10.08
N ILE A 262 -8.59 14.89 -10.81
CA ILE A 262 -7.13 15.09 -10.74
C ILE A 262 -6.78 16.51 -11.20
N ASN A 263 -7.32 16.97 -12.35
CA ASN A 263 -7.12 18.31 -12.86
C ASN A 263 -7.54 19.38 -11.84
N THR A 264 -8.66 19.17 -11.17
CA THR A 264 -9.15 20.07 -10.11
C THR A 264 -8.22 20.08 -8.91
N SER A 265 -7.74 18.89 -8.48
CA SER A 265 -6.88 18.74 -7.31
C SER A 265 -5.54 19.47 -7.43
N VAL A 266 -5.01 19.66 -8.64
CA VAL A 266 -3.76 20.40 -8.88
C VAL A 266 -3.86 21.85 -8.39
N ASP A 267 -5.05 22.46 -8.45
CA ASP A 267 -5.28 23.86 -8.10
C ASP A 267 -5.72 24.06 -6.64
N ILE A 268 -6.00 23.00 -5.90
CA ILE A 268 -6.34 23.10 -4.48
C ILE A 268 -5.04 23.30 -3.68
N ASN A 269 -4.73 24.54 -3.31
CA ASN A 269 -3.47 24.91 -2.66
C ASN A 269 -3.64 25.43 -1.22
N ASP A 270 -4.83 25.37 -0.66
CA ASP A 270 -5.20 25.92 0.65
C ASP A 270 -5.80 24.91 1.62
N LYS A 271 -6.03 23.67 1.17
CA LYS A 271 -6.67 22.62 1.97
C LYS A 271 -6.41 21.22 1.42
N PRO A 272 -6.60 20.16 2.24
CA PRO A 272 -6.42 18.79 1.78
C PRO A 272 -7.55 18.35 0.84
N SER A 273 -7.21 17.45 -0.07
CA SER A 273 -8.17 16.83 -0.97
C SER A 273 -7.89 15.35 -1.16
N ALA A 274 -8.94 14.58 -1.37
CA ALA A 274 -8.88 13.17 -1.74
C ALA A 274 -9.76 12.90 -2.93
N PHE A 275 -9.30 12.06 -3.83
CA PHE A 275 -10.11 11.42 -4.87
C PHE A 275 -9.91 9.92 -4.78
N ARG A 276 -11.03 9.20 -4.73
CA ARG A 276 -11.05 7.76 -4.48
C ARG A 276 -11.59 7.00 -5.68
N PHE A 277 -10.88 6.01 -6.15
CA PHE A 277 -11.25 5.25 -7.34
C PHE A 277 -11.09 3.74 -7.14
N PRO A 278 -11.90 2.91 -7.85
CA PRO A 278 -11.90 1.47 -7.67
C PRO A 278 -10.70 0.79 -8.34
N ARG A 279 -10.42 -0.44 -7.92
CA ARG A 279 -9.61 -1.37 -8.67
C ARG A 279 -10.35 -1.83 -9.92
N GLY A 280 -9.73 -1.75 -11.09
CA GLY A 280 -10.28 -2.28 -12.33
C GLY A 280 -10.09 -1.35 -13.52
N THR A 281 -10.71 -1.75 -14.63
CA THR A 281 -10.78 -0.94 -15.85
C THR A 281 -11.91 0.07 -15.77
N GLY A 282 -11.77 1.18 -16.49
CA GLY A 282 -12.88 2.09 -16.74
C GLY A 282 -13.99 1.43 -17.56
N ILE A 283 -14.99 2.21 -17.94
CA ILE A 283 -16.12 1.78 -18.76
C ILE A 283 -15.93 2.10 -20.27
N GLY A 284 -14.82 2.75 -20.64
CA GLY A 284 -14.46 3.04 -22.01
C GLY A 284 -14.95 4.38 -22.53
N VAL A 285 -15.18 5.36 -21.65
CA VAL A 285 -15.55 6.72 -22.06
C VAL A 285 -14.32 7.49 -22.58
N GLU A 286 -14.56 8.47 -23.45
CA GLU A 286 -13.53 9.36 -23.93
C GLU A 286 -12.95 10.19 -22.78
N LEU A 287 -11.62 10.21 -22.69
CA LEU A 287 -10.94 10.95 -21.64
C LEU A 287 -10.87 12.45 -22.00
N PRO A 288 -11.22 13.33 -21.06
CA PRO A 288 -11.17 14.77 -21.27
C PRO A 288 -9.72 15.29 -21.32
N SER A 289 -9.60 16.54 -21.74
CA SER A 289 -8.33 17.27 -21.69
C SER A 289 -7.91 17.53 -20.23
N ILE A 290 -6.62 17.85 -20.02
CA ILE A 290 -6.10 18.20 -18.69
C ILE A 290 -6.56 19.60 -18.21
N GLU A 291 -7.27 20.34 -19.03
CA GLU A 291 -7.82 21.65 -18.67
C GLU A 291 -9.23 21.55 -18.09
N GLU A 292 -9.94 20.44 -18.33
CA GLU A 292 -11.30 20.25 -17.85
C GLU A 292 -11.32 19.91 -16.35
N LYS A 293 -12.12 20.64 -15.61
CA LYS A 293 -12.24 20.55 -14.14
C LYS A 293 -13.69 20.32 -13.73
N ILE A 294 -13.89 19.95 -12.47
CA ILE A 294 -15.19 19.91 -11.81
C ILE A 294 -15.35 21.09 -10.87
N GLU A 295 -16.59 21.47 -10.60
CA GLU A 295 -16.90 22.46 -9.56
C GLU A 295 -17.00 21.75 -8.21
N ILE A 296 -16.16 22.20 -7.25
CA ILE A 296 -16.10 21.61 -5.91
C ILE A 296 -17.43 21.84 -5.18
N GLY A 297 -17.95 20.80 -4.52
CA GLY A 297 -19.18 20.85 -3.74
C GLY A 297 -20.45 20.72 -4.57
N LYS A 298 -20.35 20.54 -5.90
CA LYS A 298 -21.50 20.32 -6.76
C LYS A 298 -21.55 18.90 -7.30
N GLY A 299 -22.72 18.29 -7.17
CA GLY A 299 -23.10 17.06 -7.87
C GLY A 299 -23.67 17.37 -9.25
N LYS A 300 -23.81 16.35 -10.07
CA LYS A 300 -24.41 16.43 -11.40
C LYS A 300 -25.74 15.69 -11.41
N VAL A 301 -26.83 16.35 -11.82
CA VAL A 301 -28.10 15.70 -12.11
C VAL A 301 -27.94 14.96 -13.44
N ILE A 302 -28.02 13.64 -13.40
CA ILE A 302 -27.88 12.78 -14.58
C ILE A 302 -29.24 12.66 -15.31
N SER A 303 -30.31 12.62 -14.53
CA SER A 303 -31.67 12.59 -15.09
C SER A 303 -32.69 13.01 -14.06
N GLU A 304 -33.78 13.64 -14.55
CA GLU A 304 -34.90 14.08 -13.75
C GLU A 304 -35.91 12.95 -13.54
N GLY A 305 -36.56 12.96 -12.38
CA GLY A 305 -37.63 12.06 -11.99
C GLY A 305 -38.58 12.72 -11.01
N ASN A 306 -39.54 11.97 -10.43
CA ASN A 306 -40.57 12.53 -9.57
C ASN A 306 -40.96 11.70 -8.35
N ASN A 307 -40.40 10.50 -8.19
CA ASN A 307 -40.78 9.59 -7.10
C ASN A 307 -39.72 9.44 -6.03
N ILE A 308 -38.47 9.23 -6.46
CA ILE A 308 -37.35 8.88 -5.60
C ILE A 308 -36.11 9.62 -6.10
N ALA A 309 -35.24 10.07 -5.19
CA ALA A 309 -33.89 10.54 -5.53
C ALA A 309 -32.87 9.44 -5.24
N VAL A 310 -32.05 9.12 -6.24
CA VAL A 310 -30.94 8.21 -6.11
C VAL A 310 -29.62 9.01 -6.16
N ILE A 311 -28.94 9.11 -5.03
CA ILE A 311 -27.65 9.81 -4.93
C ILE A 311 -26.55 8.79 -5.06
N ASN A 312 -25.73 8.92 -6.10
CA ASN A 312 -24.55 8.08 -6.32
C ASN A 312 -23.27 8.84 -5.97
N PHE A 313 -22.35 8.17 -5.27
CA PHE A 313 -21.03 8.71 -4.98
C PHE A 313 -19.94 7.72 -5.43
N GLY A 314 -19.41 7.93 -6.63
CA GLY A 314 -18.36 7.10 -7.22
C GLY A 314 -18.85 6.13 -8.30
N ALA A 315 -18.08 5.06 -8.51
CA ALA A 315 -18.11 4.20 -9.69
C ALA A 315 -19.36 3.26 -9.81
N ARG A 316 -20.40 3.46 -9.00
CA ARG A 316 -21.65 2.68 -9.07
C ARG A 316 -22.75 3.34 -9.93
N LEU A 317 -22.38 4.38 -10.68
CA LEU A 317 -23.35 5.08 -11.54
C LEU A 317 -24.02 4.15 -12.56
N GLN A 318 -23.28 3.24 -13.17
CA GLN A 318 -23.82 2.34 -14.19
C GLN A 318 -24.91 1.40 -13.61
N GLU A 319 -24.67 0.87 -12.41
CA GLU A 319 -25.67 0.05 -11.70
C GLU A 319 -26.89 0.87 -11.28
N CYS A 320 -26.70 2.13 -10.88
CA CYS A 320 -27.81 3.03 -10.59
C CYS A 320 -28.64 3.32 -11.83
N LEU A 321 -28.02 3.55 -12.99
CA LEU A 321 -28.73 3.76 -14.25
C LEU A 321 -29.49 2.50 -14.68
N LEU A 322 -28.91 1.32 -14.56
CA LEU A 322 -29.60 0.06 -14.83
C LEU A 322 -30.78 -0.15 -13.88
N ALA A 323 -30.63 0.14 -12.61
CA ALA A 323 -31.70 0.09 -11.62
C ALA A 323 -32.82 1.05 -11.96
N LYS A 324 -32.50 2.29 -12.39
CA LYS A 324 -33.47 3.27 -12.87
C LYS A 324 -34.32 2.73 -14.01
N GLU A 325 -33.69 2.14 -15.05
CA GLU A 325 -34.45 1.57 -16.19
C GLU A 325 -35.36 0.41 -15.76
N ASN A 326 -34.97 -0.38 -14.77
CA ASN A 326 -35.81 -1.43 -14.21
C ASN A 326 -37.00 -0.86 -13.38
N LEU A 327 -36.78 0.23 -12.65
CA LEU A 327 -37.81 0.91 -11.88
C LEU A 327 -38.85 1.60 -12.78
N LYS A 328 -38.40 2.23 -13.88
CA LYS A 328 -39.30 2.80 -14.88
C LYS A 328 -40.32 1.79 -15.43
N LYS A 329 -39.90 0.54 -15.67
CA LYS A 329 -40.82 -0.54 -16.11
C LYS A 329 -41.92 -0.85 -15.08
N LYS A 330 -41.73 -0.44 -13.83
CA LYS A 330 -42.68 -0.58 -12.71
C LYS A 330 -43.44 0.72 -12.41
N GLY A 331 -43.34 1.72 -13.27
CA GLY A 331 -43.99 3.02 -13.09
C GLY A 331 -43.32 3.96 -12.07
N ILE A 332 -42.09 3.64 -11.64
CA ILE A 332 -41.32 4.46 -10.72
C ILE A 332 -40.22 5.17 -11.53
N ASN A 333 -40.21 6.52 -11.48
CA ASN A 333 -39.23 7.33 -12.21
C ASN A 333 -38.32 8.08 -11.24
N PRO A 334 -37.13 7.53 -10.91
CA PRO A 334 -36.17 8.17 -10.01
C PRO A 334 -35.39 9.33 -10.68
N THR A 335 -35.08 10.35 -9.88
CA THR A 335 -34.03 11.34 -10.21
C THR A 335 -32.67 10.79 -9.91
#